data_f93fa1cfc3c4b96ad146814dfa67c3e8
#
_entry.id   f93fa1cfc3c4b96ad146814dfa67c3e8
#
_cell.length_a   1.000
_cell.length_b   1.000
_cell.length_c   1.000
_cell.angle_alpha   90.00
_cell.angle_beta   90.00
_cell.angle_gamma   90.00
#
_symmetry.space_group_name_H-M   'P 1'
#
loop_
_entity.id
_entity.type
_entity.pdbx_description
1 polymer ?
#
loop_
_entity_poly.entity_id
_entity_poly.type
_entity_poly.pdbx_seq_one_letter_code
_entity_poly.pdbx_strand_id
1 'polypeptide(L)'
;MRVILGIIVVGLVAFVGALAYAMRYDEIEPLAAPPAASTFSREQLELGERMAGMGDCDVCHTRPNGEPFAGGLPLPTPFGTIYVTNITPDPETGIGTWSLEAFKRAMREGVDREGEYLYPAFPYNHFTLATDKDIEAIYAYIMARVRPVKYEAPENKMPFPFNIRLGVAGWNFLFLKQGEDKP
;
A
#
# COMPACT_ATOMS: atom_id res chain seq x y z
N MET A 1 16.94 11.57 -43.13
CA MET A 1 15.77 10.87 -42.56
C MET A 1 16.17 9.90 -41.45
N ARG A 2 17.10 8.94 -41.66
CA ARG A 2 17.52 7.96 -40.61
C ARG A 2 18.17 8.61 -39.38
N VAL A 3 19.00 9.64 -39.55
CA VAL A 3 19.65 10.36 -38.41
C VAL A 3 18.63 11.12 -37.56
N ILE A 4 17.66 11.81 -38.18
CA ILE A 4 16.60 12.54 -37.50
C ILE A 4 15.73 11.58 -36.71
N LEU A 5 15.36 10.44 -37.29
CA LEU A 5 14.59 9.40 -36.61
C LEU A 5 15.36 8.85 -35.40
N GLY A 6 16.67 8.62 -35.51
CA GLY A 6 17.53 8.20 -34.41
C GLY A 6 17.53 9.21 -33.24
N ILE A 7 17.64 10.50 -33.54
CA ILE A 7 17.63 11.58 -32.52
C ILE A 7 16.27 11.62 -31.81
N ILE A 8 15.16 11.49 -32.55
CA ILE A 8 13.82 11.48 -31.98
C ILE A 8 13.65 10.28 -31.04
N VAL A 9 14.09 9.08 -31.45
CA VAL A 9 13.98 7.88 -30.62
C VAL A 9 14.82 8.02 -29.33
N VAL A 10 16.06 8.50 -29.44
CA VAL A 10 16.91 8.73 -28.26
C VAL A 10 16.28 9.77 -27.33
N GLY A 11 15.75 10.87 -27.87
CA GLY A 11 15.05 11.89 -27.09
C GLY A 11 13.81 11.34 -26.37
N LEU A 12 13.03 10.51 -27.05
CA LEU A 12 11.85 9.87 -26.47
C LEU A 12 12.23 8.89 -25.33
N VAL A 13 13.25 8.07 -25.55
CA VAL A 13 13.75 7.13 -24.53
C VAL A 13 14.26 7.89 -23.29
N ALA A 14 15.05 8.95 -23.51
CA ALA A 14 15.54 9.79 -22.42
C ALA A 14 14.40 10.48 -21.66
N PHE A 15 13.39 10.99 -22.36
CA PHE A 15 12.21 11.61 -21.75
C PHE A 15 11.41 10.59 -20.93
N VAL A 16 11.13 9.41 -21.48
CA VAL A 16 10.41 8.33 -20.76
C VAL A 16 11.22 7.87 -19.55
N GLY A 17 12.54 7.76 -19.67
CA GLY A 17 13.43 7.42 -18.55
C GLY A 17 13.41 8.48 -17.43
N ALA A 18 13.46 9.75 -17.81
CA ALA A 18 13.39 10.86 -16.87
C ALA A 18 12.01 10.93 -16.17
N LEU A 19 10.93 10.71 -16.91
CA LEU A 19 9.59 10.63 -16.35
C LEU A 19 9.45 9.45 -15.39
N ALA A 20 9.92 8.28 -15.77
CA ALA A 20 9.90 7.09 -14.91
C ALA A 20 10.72 7.31 -13.63
N TYR A 21 11.87 7.99 -13.73
CA TYR A 21 12.66 8.36 -12.56
C TYR A 21 11.92 9.35 -11.64
N ALA A 22 11.31 10.39 -12.22
CA ALA A 22 10.55 11.40 -11.46
C ALA A 22 9.29 10.85 -10.77
N MET A 23 8.79 9.70 -11.23
CA MET A 23 7.62 9.02 -10.65
C MET A 23 8.01 7.96 -9.59
N ARG A 24 9.27 7.88 -9.22
CA ARG A 24 9.72 6.97 -8.16
C ARG A 24 9.57 7.60 -6.79
N TYR A 25 9.21 6.76 -5.82
CA TYR A 25 9.27 7.09 -4.41
C TYR A 25 10.53 6.49 -3.79
N ASP A 26 11.11 7.20 -2.85
CA ASP A 26 12.21 6.66 -2.06
C ASP A 26 11.68 5.64 -1.03
N GLU A 27 12.50 4.64 -0.72
CA GLU A 27 12.24 3.73 0.37
C GLU A 27 12.23 4.49 1.70
N ILE A 28 11.28 4.17 2.57
CA ILE A 28 11.26 4.64 3.96
C ILE A 28 11.98 3.59 4.81
N GLU A 29 12.97 4.03 5.58
CA GLU A 29 13.76 3.15 6.44
C GLU A 29 12.87 2.31 7.36
N PRO A 30 13.13 0.98 7.47
CA PRO A 30 12.36 0.12 8.33
C PRO A 30 12.60 0.42 9.81
N LEU A 31 11.57 0.26 10.62
CA LEU A 31 11.74 0.23 12.07
C LEU A 31 12.53 -1.04 12.47
N ALA A 32 13.36 -0.91 13.48
CA ALA A 32 14.11 -2.05 14.04
C ALA A 32 13.19 -3.13 14.66
N ALA A 33 12.02 -2.73 15.13
CA ALA A 33 10.98 -3.60 15.69
C ALA A 33 9.60 -2.88 15.63
N PRO A 34 8.49 -3.64 15.70
CA PRO A 34 7.17 -3.05 15.84
C PRO A 34 7.10 -2.14 17.08
N PRO A 35 6.34 -1.04 17.00
CA PRO A 35 6.11 -0.15 18.14
C PRO A 35 5.53 -0.91 19.34
N ALA A 36 6.00 -0.62 20.54
CA ALA A 36 5.44 -1.22 21.74
C ALA A 36 3.97 -0.80 21.94
N ALA A 37 3.10 -1.71 22.35
CA ALA A 37 1.68 -1.43 22.56
C ALA A 37 1.44 -0.27 23.57
N SER A 38 2.36 -0.09 24.53
CA SER A 38 2.33 1.01 25.51
C SER A 38 2.53 2.41 24.89
N THR A 39 2.98 2.49 23.64
CA THR A 39 3.13 3.76 22.91
C THR A 39 1.78 4.40 22.60
N PHE A 40 0.73 3.60 22.51
CA PHE A 40 -0.60 4.03 22.06
C PHE A 40 -1.58 4.16 23.23
N SER A 41 -2.40 5.20 23.20
CA SER A 41 -3.46 5.38 24.19
C SER A 41 -4.60 4.40 23.96
N ARG A 42 -5.34 4.09 25.03
CA ARG A 42 -6.55 3.26 24.93
C ARG A 42 -7.57 3.83 23.95
N GLU A 43 -7.74 5.15 23.95
CA GLU A 43 -8.66 5.84 23.04
C GLU A 43 -8.26 5.65 21.56
N GLN A 44 -6.94 5.75 21.25
CA GLN A 44 -6.45 5.46 19.90
C GLN A 44 -6.72 4.02 19.47
N LEU A 45 -6.49 3.06 20.36
CA LEU A 45 -6.72 1.64 20.05
C LEU A 45 -8.19 1.34 19.80
N GLU A 46 -9.09 1.89 20.62
CA GLU A 46 -10.54 1.71 20.46
C GLU A 46 -11.08 2.42 19.20
N LEU A 47 -10.52 3.59 18.86
CA LEU A 47 -10.84 4.27 17.60
C LEU A 47 -10.35 3.44 16.42
N GLY A 48 -9.10 2.97 16.47
CA GLY A 48 -8.47 2.19 15.39
C GLY A 48 -9.22 0.88 15.11
N GLU A 49 -9.68 0.19 16.14
CA GLU A 49 -10.51 -1.01 15.99
C GLU A 49 -11.80 -0.71 15.20
N ARG A 50 -12.49 0.36 15.57
CA ARG A 50 -13.70 0.78 14.85
C ARG A 50 -13.40 1.18 13.39
N MET A 51 -12.33 1.96 13.18
CA MET A 51 -11.97 2.45 11.84
C MET A 51 -11.47 1.32 10.94
N ALA A 52 -10.71 0.36 11.49
CA ALA A 52 -10.28 -0.83 10.74
C ALA A 52 -11.48 -1.72 10.36
N GLY A 53 -12.47 -1.85 11.25
CA GLY A 53 -13.73 -2.54 10.95
C GLY A 53 -14.55 -1.82 9.87
N MET A 54 -14.67 -0.49 9.97
CA MET A 54 -15.38 0.31 8.94
C MET A 54 -14.69 0.28 7.58
N GLY A 55 -13.37 0.14 7.55
CA GLY A 55 -12.57 0.03 6.33
C GLY A 55 -12.45 -1.39 5.78
N ASP A 56 -13.16 -2.37 6.39
CA ASP A 56 -13.13 -3.79 5.99
C ASP A 56 -11.71 -4.38 5.89
N CYS A 57 -10.78 -3.90 6.73
CA CYS A 57 -9.38 -4.30 6.66
C CYS A 57 -9.21 -5.82 6.83
N ASP A 58 -9.88 -6.41 7.83
CA ASP A 58 -9.83 -7.85 8.10
C ASP A 58 -10.52 -8.67 7.01
N VAL A 59 -11.61 -8.17 6.43
CA VAL A 59 -12.37 -8.87 5.37
C VAL A 59 -11.50 -9.11 4.15
N CYS A 60 -10.73 -8.10 3.70
CA CYS A 60 -9.82 -8.24 2.58
C CYS A 60 -8.51 -8.95 2.97
N HIS A 61 -7.98 -8.65 4.15
CA HIS A 61 -6.68 -9.18 4.59
C HIS A 61 -6.77 -10.51 5.33
N THR A 62 -7.88 -11.25 5.17
CA THR A 62 -8.05 -12.61 5.74
C THR A 62 -8.49 -13.59 4.66
N ARG A 63 -7.63 -14.56 4.34
CA ARG A 63 -8.03 -15.64 3.42
C ARG A 63 -8.99 -16.62 4.11
N PRO A 64 -9.80 -17.39 3.35
CA PRO A 64 -10.64 -18.44 3.92
C PRO A 64 -9.83 -19.41 4.81
N ASN A 65 -10.31 -19.63 6.03
CA ASN A 65 -9.64 -20.46 7.05
C ASN A 65 -8.23 -19.96 7.44
N GLY A 66 -7.89 -18.72 7.14
CA GLY A 66 -6.62 -18.10 7.51
C GLY A 66 -6.73 -17.31 8.82
N GLU A 67 -5.57 -16.88 9.31
CA GLU A 67 -5.49 -15.98 10.45
C GLU A 67 -5.92 -14.57 10.05
N PRO A 68 -6.65 -13.85 10.91
CA PRO A 68 -7.06 -12.48 10.64
C PRO A 68 -5.89 -11.56 10.29
N PHE A 69 -6.08 -10.70 9.31
CA PHE A 69 -5.10 -9.72 8.80
C PHE A 69 -3.84 -10.33 8.15
N ALA A 70 -3.71 -11.66 8.09
CA ALA A 70 -2.51 -12.31 7.54
C ALA A 70 -2.49 -12.38 6.00
N GLY A 71 -3.48 -11.85 5.31
CA GLY A 71 -3.52 -11.77 3.86
C GLY A 71 -3.77 -13.11 3.14
N GLY A 72 -3.39 -13.17 1.88
CA GLY A 72 -3.50 -14.35 1.03
C GLY A 72 -4.85 -14.53 0.35
N LEU A 73 -5.81 -13.61 0.53
CA LEU A 73 -7.08 -13.64 -0.20
C LEU A 73 -6.84 -13.35 -1.69
N PRO A 74 -7.24 -14.24 -2.61
CA PRO A 74 -7.17 -13.95 -4.04
C PRO A 74 -8.30 -13.01 -4.44
N LEU A 75 -7.97 -11.91 -5.10
CA LEU A 75 -8.89 -10.96 -5.71
C LEU A 75 -8.80 -11.09 -7.24
N PRO A 76 -9.71 -11.81 -7.90
CA PRO A 76 -9.76 -11.87 -9.35
C PRO A 76 -10.15 -10.49 -9.92
N THR A 77 -9.37 -10.02 -10.90
CA THR A 77 -9.65 -8.77 -11.63
C THR A 77 -9.65 -9.06 -13.13
N PRO A 78 -10.18 -8.15 -13.96
CA PRO A 78 -10.06 -8.28 -15.42
C PRO A 78 -8.60 -8.27 -15.92
N PHE A 79 -7.65 -7.86 -15.07
CA PHE A 79 -6.23 -7.71 -15.40
C PHE A 79 -5.36 -8.83 -14.85
N GLY A 80 -5.92 -9.74 -14.07
CA GLY A 80 -5.21 -10.83 -13.39
C GLY A 80 -5.67 -11.01 -11.95
N THR A 81 -4.98 -11.85 -11.19
CA THR A 81 -5.29 -12.09 -9.79
C THR A 81 -4.30 -11.36 -8.89
N ILE A 82 -4.81 -10.54 -7.98
CA ILE A 82 -4.06 -9.89 -6.92
C ILE A 82 -4.26 -10.70 -5.64
N TYR A 83 -3.17 -10.99 -4.94
CA TYR A 83 -3.23 -11.59 -3.60
C TYR A 83 -3.02 -10.51 -2.56
N VAL A 84 -3.97 -10.42 -1.63
CA VAL A 84 -3.94 -9.42 -0.57
C VAL A 84 -2.77 -9.71 0.37
N THR A 85 -2.03 -8.68 0.74
CA THR A 85 -0.81 -8.79 1.57
C THR A 85 -1.13 -9.05 3.04
N ASN A 86 -0.15 -9.57 3.78
CA ASN A 86 -0.15 -9.66 5.22
C ASN A 86 0.05 -8.25 5.82
N ILE A 87 -0.90 -7.78 6.62
CA ILE A 87 -0.81 -6.50 7.33
C ILE A 87 -0.72 -6.69 8.86
N THR A 88 -0.45 -7.91 9.33
CA THR A 88 -0.15 -8.11 10.74
C THR A 88 1.17 -7.44 11.13
N PRO A 89 1.43 -7.17 12.43
CA PRO A 89 2.71 -6.60 12.88
C PRO A 89 3.85 -7.63 12.89
N ASP A 90 3.82 -8.62 11.99
CA ASP A 90 4.95 -9.52 11.77
C ASP A 90 6.08 -8.78 11.05
N PRO A 91 7.33 -8.80 11.58
CA PRO A 91 8.42 -8.02 11.02
C PRO A 91 9.01 -8.58 9.72
N GLU A 92 8.75 -9.83 9.39
CA GLU A 92 9.33 -10.49 8.22
C GLU A 92 8.37 -10.51 7.02
N THR A 93 7.10 -10.79 7.26
CA THR A 93 6.10 -11.00 6.19
C THR A 93 4.92 -10.05 6.24
N GLY A 94 4.81 -9.25 7.30
CA GLY A 94 3.77 -8.26 7.51
C GLY A 94 4.31 -6.83 7.47
N ILE A 95 3.61 -5.94 8.16
CA ILE A 95 3.98 -4.52 8.24
C ILE A 95 4.64 -4.14 9.57
N GLY A 96 5.18 -5.11 10.34
CA GLY A 96 5.75 -4.88 11.66
C GLY A 96 6.95 -3.93 11.69
N THR A 97 7.66 -3.78 10.57
CA THR A 97 8.76 -2.82 10.40
C THR A 97 8.34 -1.50 9.77
N TRP A 98 7.06 -1.31 9.46
CA TRP A 98 6.60 -0.07 8.88
C TRP A 98 6.46 1.03 9.93
N SER A 99 6.99 2.20 9.62
CA SER A 99 6.71 3.42 10.40
C SER A 99 5.29 3.90 10.15
N LEU A 100 4.79 4.78 11.01
CA LEU A 100 3.53 5.48 10.77
C LEU A 100 3.55 6.26 9.45
N GLU A 101 4.70 6.83 9.07
CA GLU A 101 4.89 7.53 7.80
C GLU A 101 4.69 6.59 6.60
N ALA A 102 5.31 5.40 6.63
CA ALA A 102 5.13 4.39 5.58
C ALA A 102 3.67 3.94 5.48
N PHE A 103 3.01 3.73 6.61
CA PHE A 103 1.60 3.36 6.64
C PHE A 103 0.70 4.49 6.08
N LYS A 104 0.94 5.75 6.46
CA LYS A 104 0.22 6.91 5.92
C LYS A 104 0.42 7.03 4.41
N ARG A 105 1.64 6.83 3.91
CA ARG A 105 1.94 6.86 2.48
C ARG A 105 1.14 5.79 1.72
N ALA A 106 1.08 4.57 2.25
CA ALA A 106 0.28 3.51 1.64
C ALA A 106 -1.21 3.86 1.59
N MET A 107 -1.76 4.38 2.68
CA MET A 107 -3.18 4.74 2.80
C MET A 107 -3.58 5.95 1.96
N ARG A 108 -2.67 6.93 1.75
CA ARG A 108 -2.98 8.17 1.06
C ARG A 108 -2.57 8.18 -0.40
N GLU A 109 -1.45 7.54 -0.71
CA GLU A 109 -0.80 7.66 -2.01
C GLU A 109 -0.78 6.34 -2.78
N GLY A 110 -1.11 5.23 -2.09
CA GLY A 110 -1.03 3.90 -2.67
C GLY A 110 0.40 3.49 -3.00
N VAL A 111 1.35 3.82 -2.11
CA VAL A 111 2.77 3.51 -2.25
C VAL A 111 3.25 2.83 -0.98
N ASP A 112 3.87 1.67 -1.10
CA ASP A 112 4.38 0.90 0.03
C ASP A 112 5.68 1.48 0.62
N ARG A 113 6.19 0.84 1.68
CA ARG A 113 7.42 1.26 2.36
C ARG A 113 8.64 1.24 1.44
N GLU A 114 8.69 0.33 0.49
CA GLU A 114 9.76 0.16 -0.48
C GLU A 114 9.70 1.17 -1.64
N GLY A 115 8.63 1.99 -1.71
CA GLY A 115 8.41 2.97 -2.77
C GLY A 115 7.72 2.40 -4.00
N GLU A 116 7.16 1.19 -3.91
CA GLU A 116 6.43 0.59 -5.01
C GLU A 116 4.94 0.96 -4.99
N TYR A 117 4.37 1.19 -6.15
CA TYR A 117 2.94 1.48 -6.28
C TYR A 117 2.09 0.25 -5.96
N LEU A 118 1.10 0.44 -5.11
CA LEU A 118 0.09 -0.56 -4.79
C LEU A 118 -0.99 -0.59 -5.87
N TYR A 119 -1.44 -1.78 -6.23
CA TYR A 119 -2.57 -1.89 -7.15
C TYR A 119 -3.84 -1.29 -6.53
N PRO A 120 -4.68 -0.58 -7.32
CA PRO A 120 -5.90 0.07 -6.83
C PRO A 120 -7.04 -0.91 -6.46
N ALA A 121 -6.75 -2.21 -6.35
CA ALA A 121 -7.56 -3.16 -5.60
C ALA A 121 -7.56 -2.84 -4.10
N PHE A 122 -6.48 -2.25 -3.58
CA PHE A 122 -6.49 -1.52 -2.33
C PHE A 122 -7.09 -0.14 -2.58
N PRO A 123 -8.25 0.21 -1.98
CA PRO A 123 -8.98 1.43 -2.32
C PRO A 123 -8.40 2.69 -1.65
N TYR A 124 -7.09 2.92 -1.80
CA TYR A 124 -6.43 4.10 -1.22
C TYR A 124 -6.98 5.44 -1.75
N ASN A 125 -7.62 5.43 -2.92
CA ASN A 125 -8.34 6.60 -3.44
C ASN A 125 -9.56 6.99 -2.58
N HIS A 126 -10.04 6.11 -1.71
CA HIS A 126 -11.05 6.39 -0.69
C HIS A 126 -10.39 6.65 0.67
N PHE A 127 -9.42 5.83 1.07
CA PHE A 127 -8.71 6.00 2.33
C PHE A 127 -7.92 7.32 2.43
N THR A 128 -7.51 7.89 1.30
CA THR A 128 -6.89 9.22 1.28
C THR A 128 -7.76 10.33 1.86
N LEU A 129 -9.09 10.12 1.94
CA LEU A 129 -10.06 11.06 2.50
C LEU A 129 -10.18 10.95 4.02
N ALA A 130 -9.69 9.86 4.64
CA ALA A 130 -9.71 9.68 6.08
C ALA A 130 -8.84 10.75 6.78
N THR A 131 -9.20 11.14 8.00
CA THR A 131 -8.38 12.08 8.76
C THR A 131 -7.06 11.45 9.20
N ASP A 132 -6.06 12.28 9.49
CA ASP A 132 -4.79 11.77 10.05
C ASP A 132 -5.03 11.01 11.34
N LYS A 133 -5.94 11.48 12.19
CA LYS A 133 -6.32 10.83 13.44
C LYS A 133 -6.85 9.41 13.21
N ASP A 134 -7.65 9.21 12.18
CA ASP A 134 -8.22 7.90 11.85
C ASP A 134 -7.14 6.94 11.34
N ILE A 135 -6.27 7.39 10.45
CA ILE A 135 -5.17 6.57 9.91
C ILE A 135 -4.17 6.21 11.02
N GLU A 136 -3.81 7.16 11.89
CA GLU A 136 -2.97 6.93 13.06
C GLU A 136 -3.58 5.92 14.03
N ALA A 137 -4.90 5.98 14.22
CA ALA A 137 -5.62 5.05 15.07
C ALA A 137 -5.66 3.64 14.47
N ILE A 138 -5.89 3.49 13.15
CA ILE A 138 -5.82 2.18 12.46
C ILE A 138 -4.42 1.58 12.63
N TYR A 139 -3.37 2.37 12.38
CA TYR A 139 -2.00 1.94 12.59
C TYR A 139 -1.75 1.45 14.02
N ALA A 140 -2.16 2.24 15.01
CA ALA A 140 -2.01 1.89 16.42
C ALA A 140 -2.71 0.57 16.76
N TYR A 141 -3.95 0.38 16.27
CA TYR A 141 -4.71 -0.85 16.47
C TYR A 141 -3.99 -2.06 15.86
N ILE A 142 -3.58 -1.96 14.60
CA ILE A 142 -2.86 -3.05 13.92
C ILE A 142 -1.58 -3.41 14.67
N MET A 143 -0.76 -2.43 15.03
CA MET A 143 0.52 -2.66 15.69
C MET A 143 0.40 -3.20 17.12
N ALA A 144 -0.66 -2.84 17.85
CA ALA A 144 -0.78 -3.16 19.28
C ALA A 144 -1.79 -4.26 19.61
N ARG A 145 -2.78 -4.51 18.77
CA ARG A 145 -3.90 -5.43 19.06
C ARG A 145 -3.98 -6.61 18.10
N VAL A 146 -3.51 -6.48 16.87
CA VAL A 146 -3.48 -7.58 15.91
C VAL A 146 -2.30 -8.51 16.27
N ARG A 147 -2.56 -9.82 16.27
CA ARG A 147 -1.51 -10.81 16.53
C ARG A 147 -0.55 -10.90 15.34
N PRO A 148 0.77 -10.83 15.54
CA PRO A 148 1.72 -11.06 14.45
C PRO A 148 1.61 -12.49 13.94
N VAL A 149 1.54 -12.64 12.62
CA VAL A 149 1.42 -13.92 11.94
C VAL A 149 2.44 -13.96 10.82
N LYS A 150 3.39 -14.89 10.90
CA LYS A 150 4.35 -15.12 9.82
C LYS A 150 3.66 -15.88 8.69
N TYR A 151 3.30 -15.17 7.65
CA TYR A 151 2.70 -15.73 6.45
C TYR A 151 3.02 -14.84 5.25
N GLU A 152 3.67 -15.43 4.26
CA GLU A 152 3.96 -14.77 3.00
C GLU A 152 2.81 -15.00 2.02
N ALA A 153 2.16 -13.91 1.61
CA ALA A 153 1.11 -13.99 0.61
C ALA A 153 1.69 -14.40 -0.75
N PRO A 154 0.95 -15.16 -1.56
CA PRO A 154 1.40 -15.52 -2.91
C PRO A 154 1.66 -14.26 -3.77
N GLU A 155 2.58 -14.38 -4.71
CA GLU A 155 2.82 -13.32 -5.69
C GLU A 155 1.60 -13.06 -6.58
N ASN A 156 1.40 -11.80 -6.96
CA ASN A 156 0.34 -11.40 -7.86
C ASN A 156 0.50 -12.05 -9.25
N LYS A 157 -0.58 -12.58 -9.79
CA LYS A 157 -0.62 -13.17 -11.12
C LYS A 157 -1.16 -12.16 -12.14
N MET A 158 -0.35 -11.16 -12.45
CA MET A 158 -0.67 -10.08 -13.39
C MET A 158 0.11 -10.30 -14.70
N PRO A 159 -0.57 -10.55 -15.84
CA PRO A 159 0.12 -10.68 -17.12
C PRO A 159 0.67 -9.32 -17.60
N PHE A 160 1.69 -9.35 -18.45
CA PHE A 160 2.16 -8.15 -19.14
C PHE A 160 1.03 -7.51 -19.97
N PRO A 161 0.88 -6.16 -19.96
CA PRO A 161 1.74 -5.17 -19.29
C PRO A 161 1.31 -4.81 -17.86
N PHE A 162 0.28 -5.45 -17.29
CA PHE A 162 -0.31 -5.08 -16.01
C PHE A 162 0.57 -5.44 -14.80
N ASN A 163 1.61 -6.24 -14.99
CA ASN A 163 2.65 -6.51 -13.99
C ASN A 163 3.67 -5.36 -13.83
N ILE A 164 3.61 -4.32 -14.69
CA ILE A 164 4.48 -3.14 -14.57
C ILE A 164 3.85 -2.17 -13.57
N ARG A 165 4.28 -2.20 -12.31
CA ARG A 165 3.74 -1.37 -11.23
C ARG A 165 3.83 0.13 -11.51
N LEU A 166 4.86 0.59 -12.23
CA LEU A 166 4.97 1.99 -12.65
C LEU A 166 3.77 2.46 -13.49
N GLY A 167 3.04 1.54 -14.15
CA GLY A 167 1.78 1.87 -14.83
C GLY A 167 0.69 2.41 -13.89
N VAL A 168 0.74 2.02 -12.61
CA VAL A 168 -0.19 2.54 -11.58
C VAL A 168 0.07 4.02 -11.29
N ALA A 169 1.30 4.54 -11.49
CA ALA A 169 1.56 5.96 -11.39
C ALA A 169 0.70 6.79 -12.35
N GLY A 170 0.49 6.30 -13.58
CA GLY A 170 -0.42 6.93 -14.55
C GLY A 170 -1.87 6.89 -14.09
N TRP A 171 -2.28 5.80 -13.46
CA TRP A 171 -3.61 5.69 -12.86
C TRP A 171 -3.77 6.69 -11.70
N ASN A 172 -2.78 6.77 -10.80
CA ASN A 172 -2.79 7.73 -9.69
C ASN A 172 -2.89 9.17 -10.19
N PHE A 173 -2.10 9.52 -11.22
CA PHE A 173 -2.14 10.86 -11.82
C PHE A 173 -3.53 11.23 -12.35
N LEU A 174 -4.28 10.28 -12.89
CA LEU A 174 -5.60 10.53 -13.48
C LEU A 174 -6.74 10.46 -12.45
N PHE A 175 -6.64 9.60 -11.45
CA PHE A 175 -7.79 9.22 -10.61
C PHE A 175 -7.58 9.45 -9.11
N LEU A 176 -6.34 9.51 -8.62
CA LEU A 176 -6.09 9.76 -7.21
C LEU A 176 -6.19 11.27 -6.91
N LYS A 177 -7.20 11.63 -6.15
CA LYS A 177 -7.33 12.97 -5.57
C LYS A 177 -6.98 12.85 -4.09
N GLN A 178 -5.77 13.26 -3.75
CA GLN A 178 -5.28 13.22 -2.37
C GLN A 178 -5.93 14.32 -1.51
N GLY A 179 -6.12 14.02 -0.26
CA GLY A 179 -6.53 14.98 0.76
C GLY A 179 -7.62 14.46 1.68
N GLU A 180 -7.67 15.03 2.87
CA GLU A 180 -8.73 14.77 3.82
C GLU A 180 -10.07 15.32 3.32
N ASP A 181 -11.14 14.58 3.56
CA ASP A 181 -12.49 15.10 3.36
C ASP A 181 -12.73 16.18 4.42
N LYS A 182 -12.85 17.42 3.97
CA LYS A 182 -13.14 18.55 4.87
C LYS A 182 -14.63 18.72 4.92
N PRO A 183 -15.24 18.64 6.14
CA PRO A 183 -16.66 18.85 6.32
C PRO A 183 -17.10 20.26 5.92
#